data_a502b054b60b626e6682bdf85344c848
#
_entry.id   a502b054b60b626e6682bdf85344c848
#
_cell.length_a   1.000
_cell.length_b   1.000
_cell.length_c   1.000
_cell.angle_alpha   90.00
_cell.angle_beta   90.00
_cell.angle_gamma   90.00
#
_symmetry.space_group_name_H-M   'P 1'
#
loop_
_entity.id
_entity.type
_entity.pdbx_description
1 polymer ?
#
loop_
_entity_poly.entity_id
_entity_poly.type
_entity_poly.pdbx_seq_one_letter_code
_entity_poly.pdbx_strand_id
1 'polypeptide(L)'
;MFGFFQKKTKRTDIYAPVDGKAIPLEDVGDGVFSEKLVGDGAAVIPEQDQIAAPVDGTVSFVMDTGHAFGIRTVQGTEVLVHIGIDTVNEKGEGFQVLVKEKQEVKVGTPAVLVDRDALRQKGYDLTVMVLVPEADRFGSLKAVSQGEVAAGQDIILELS
;
A
#
# COMPACT_ATOMS: atom_id res chain seq x y z
N MET A 1 -8.98 32.86 -14.94
CA MET A 1 -8.70 32.34 -14.95
C MET A 1 -8.45 31.95 -14.86
N PHE A 2 -8.62 31.55 -14.79
CA PHE A 2 -8.35 30.92 -14.65
C PHE A 2 -8.23 30.05 -14.54
N GLY A 3 -8.36 29.96 -14.20
CA GLY A 3 -8.27 29.01 -13.97
C GLY A 3 -8.46 28.33 -14.30
N PHE A 4 -8.75 28.10 -14.79
CA PHE A 4 -8.73 27.19 -15.25
C PHE A 4 -7.96 26.57 -15.45
N PHE A 5 -7.61 26.55 -15.57
CA PHE A 5 -6.81 25.89 -15.71
C PHE A 5 -6.46 25.11 -15.00
N GLN A 6 -6.77 25.06 -14.41
CA GLN A 6 -6.47 24.33 -13.59
C GLN A 6 -6.97 23.11 -13.42
N LYS A 7 -7.36 22.76 -14.13
CA LYS A 7 -7.61 21.61 -14.17
C LYS A 7 -6.58 20.74 -14.35
N LYS A 8 -5.56 21.09 -14.05
CA LYS A 8 -4.50 20.33 -14.02
C LYS A 8 -4.74 19.22 -13.15
N THR A 9 -4.43 18.01 -13.54
CA THR A 9 -4.50 16.84 -12.72
C THR A 9 -3.59 17.01 -11.54
N LYS A 10 -4.13 16.90 -10.35
CA LYS A 10 -3.31 16.97 -9.17
C LYS A 10 -2.50 15.72 -9.01
N ARG A 11 -1.25 15.86 -8.62
CA ARG A 11 -0.42 14.74 -8.27
C ARG A 11 -0.94 14.12 -6.97
N THR A 12 -0.98 12.80 -6.93
CA THR A 12 -1.29 12.06 -5.71
C THR A 12 0.00 11.47 -5.17
N ASP A 13 0.34 11.85 -3.95
CA ASP A 13 1.50 11.29 -3.26
C ASP A 13 1.05 10.10 -2.43
N ILE A 14 1.76 9.00 -2.57
CA ILE A 14 1.45 7.75 -1.87
C ILE A 14 2.60 7.49 -0.90
N TYR A 15 2.27 7.35 0.36
CA TYR A 15 3.26 7.27 1.44
C TYR A 15 3.56 5.83 1.81
N ALA A 16 4.70 5.63 2.46
CA ALA A 16 5.06 4.32 2.97
C ALA A 16 3.99 3.85 3.96
N PRO A 17 3.53 2.59 3.83
CA PRO A 17 2.51 2.06 4.74
C PRO A 17 3.12 1.48 6.01
N VAL A 18 4.44 1.34 6.08
CA VAL A 18 5.11 0.75 7.23
C VAL A 18 6.54 1.26 7.24
N ASP A 19 7.11 1.38 8.45
CA ASP A 19 8.53 1.64 8.58
C ASP A 19 9.30 0.46 8.03
N GLY A 20 10.30 0.71 7.22
CA GLY A 20 11.09 -0.36 6.67
C GLY A 20 11.92 0.08 5.48
N LYS A 21 12.21 -0.86 4.60
CA LYS A 21 13.06 -0.61 3.45
C LYS A 21 12.24 -0.65 2.18
N ALA A 22 12.16 0.48 1.49
CA ALA A 22 11.45 0.57 0.20
C ALA A 22 12.31 -0.05 -0.89
N ILE A 23 11.66 -0.88 -1.72
CA ILE A 23 12.31 -1.56 -2.84
C ILE A 23 11.40 -1.44 -4.06
N PRO A 24 11.97 -1.57 -5.27
CA PRO A 24 11.13 -1.61 -6.48
C PRO A 24 10.22 -2.83 -6.46
N LEU A 25 9.04 -2.70 -7.05
CA LEU A 25 8.11 -3.83 -7.13
C LEU A 25 8.72 -5.01 -7.86
N GLU A 26 9.57 -4.74 -8.85
CA GLU A 26 10.25 -5.77 -9.62
C GLU A 26 11.13 -6.68 -8.77
N ASP A 27 11.55 -6.19 -7.60
CA ASP A 27 12.43 -6.96 -6.70
C ASP A 27 11.65 -7.86 -5.74
N VAL A 28 10.32 -7.85 -5.79
CA VAL A 28 9.51 -8.74 -4.95
C VAL A 28 9.68 -10.16 -5.45
N GLY A 29 9.81 -11.11 -4.51
CA GLY A 29 10.25 -12.47 -4.83
C GLY A 29 9.23 -13.39 -5.47
N ASP A 30 8.04 -12.92 -5.85
CA ASP A 30 7.08 -13.78 -6.54
C ASP A 30 6.93 -13.33 -8.00
N GLY A 31 6.38 -14.17 -8.85
CA GLY A 31 6.21 -13.84 -10.25
C GLY A 31 4.95 -13.05 -10.56
N VAL A 32 4.11 -12.77 -9.56
CA VAL A 32 2.83 -12.07 -9.78
C VAL A 32 3.00 -10.57 -9.57
N PHE A 33 3.46 -10.19 -8.37
CA PHE A 33 3.62 -8.77 -8.05
C PHE A 33 4.80 -8.15 -8.79
N SER A 34 5.91 -8.89 -8.89
CA SER A 34 7.12 -8.37 -9.54
C SER A 34 6.89 -8.12 -11.03
N GLU A 35 5.97 -8.84 -11.66
CA GLU A 35 5.64 -8.64 -13.07
C GLU A 35 4.46 -7.68 -13.26
N LYS A 36 4.02 -7.05 -12.17
CA LYS A 36 2.97 -6.04 -12.18
C LYS A 36 1.63 -6.54 -12.71
N LEU A 37 1.37 -7.83 -12.51
CA LEU A 37 0.13 -8.44 -13.00
C LEU A 37 -1.10 -7.99 -12.22
N VAL A 38 -0.91 -7.53 -10.96
CA VAL A 38 -1.99 -7.03 -10.12
C VAL A 38 -2.09 -5.51 -10.19
N GLY A 39 -1.04 -4.86 -10.69
CA GLY A 39 -0.95 -3.42 -10.80
C GLY A 39 0.49 -2.97 -10.62
N ASP A 40 0.76 -1.73 -10.97
CA ASP A 40 2.08 -1.15 -10.75
C ASP A 40 2.13 -0.55 -9.35
N GLY A 41 3.32 -0.36 -8.81
CA GLY A 41 3.47 0.19 -7.47
C GLY A 41 4.87 0.10 -6.94
N ALA A 42 4.96 -0.10 -5.63
CA ALA A 42 6.24 -0.22 -4.92
C ALA A 42 6.05 -1.18 -3.75
N ALA A 43 7.15 -1.51 -3.09
CA ALA A 43 7.12 -2.44 -1.98
C ALA A 43 7.99 -1.94 -0.84
N VAL A 44 7.67 -2.37 0.38
CA VAL A 44 8.44 -2.06 1.58
C VAL A 44 8.65 -3.35 2.36
N ILE A 45 9.90 -3.65 2.69
CA ILE A 45 10.22 -4.76 3.58
C ILE A 45 10.00 -4.23 5.00
N PRO A 46 9.00 -4.76 5.75
CA PRO A 46 8.58 -4.13 6.99
C PRO A 46 9.56 -4.36 8.14
N GLU A 47 9.74 -3.32 8.96
CA GLU A 47 10.52 -3.38 10.18
C GLU A 47 9.67 -3.09 11.41
N GLN A 48 8.37 -2.92 11.23
CA GLN A 48 7.41 -2.72 12.31
C GLN A 48 6.18 -3.56 12.04
N ASP A 49 5.37 -3.76 13.08
CA ASP A 49 4.17 -4.59 12.98
C ASP A 49 2.93 -3.81 12.54
N GLN A 50 2.99 -2.48 12.59
CA GLN A 50 1.83 -1.65 12.26
C GLN A 50 1.87 -1.24 10.81
N ILE A 51 0.80 -1.58 10.09
CA ILE A 51 0.62 -1.18 8.69
C ILE A 51 -0.41 -0.05 8.68
N ALA A 52 -0.08 1.04 7.99
CA ALA A 52 -0.87 2.26 8.00
C ALA A 52 -1.39 2.59 6.62
N ALA A 53 -2.41 3.45 6.58
CA ALA A 53 -2.97 3.95 5.33
C ALA A 53 -1.91 4.76 4.57
N PRO A 54 -1.69 4.46 3.28
CA PRO A 54 -0.68 5.18 2.49
C PRO A 54 -1.21 6.44 1.83
N VAL A 55 -2.52 6.67 1.84
CA VAL A 55 -3.18 7.84 1.26
C VAL A 55 -4.35 8.24 2.11
N ASP A 56 -4.79 9.49 1.96
CA ASP A 56 -6.07 9.94 2.51
C ASP A 56 -7.19 9.39 1.62
N GLY A 57 -8.27 8.99 2.23
CA GLY A 57 -9.44 8.55 1.47
C GLY A 57 -10.38 7.72 2.30
N THR A 58 -11.14 6.88 1.62
CA THR A 58 -12.14 6.01 2.22
C THR A 58 -11.72 4.56 2.01
N VAL A 59 -11.82 3.76 3.06
CA VAL A 59 -11.52 2.33 2.96
C VAL A 59 -12.53 1.70 2.02
N SER A 60 -12.07 1.25 0.85
CA SER A 60 -12.95 0.67 -0.16
C SER A 60 -13.22 -0.80 0.12
N PHE A 61 -12.26 -1.48 0.72
CA PHE A 61 -12.44 -2.85 1.20
C PHE A 61 -11.35 -3.18 2.22
N VAL A 62 -11.62 -4.16 3.05
CA VAL A 62 -10.60 -4.79 3.88
C VAL A 62 -10.94 -6.28 3.90
N MET A 63 -9.94 -7.11 3.60
CA MET A 63 -10.18 -8.57 3.60
C MET A 63 -10.38 -9.05 5.03
N ASP A 64 -11.29 -9.98 5.21
CA ASP A 64 -11.55 -10.55 6.54
C ASP A 64 -10.27 -11.13 7.16
N THR A 65 -9.39 -11.65 6.32
CA THR A 65 -8.11 -12.22 6.75
C THR A 65 -7.10 -11.14 7.13
N GLY A 66 -7.35 -9.87 6.83
CA GLY A 66 -6.47 -8.77 7.20
C GLY A 66 -5.22 -8.61 6.37
N HIS A 67 -4.99 -9.48 5.39
CA HIS A 67 -3.75 -9.43 4.61
C HIS A 67 -3.76 -8.38 3.50
N ALA A 68 -4.90 -7.78 3.21
CA ALA A 68 -5.01 -6.77 2.15
C ALA A 68 -6.15 -5.82 2.43
N PHE A 69 -5.97 -4.56 2.04
CA PHE A 69 -7.03 -3.57 2.10
C PHE A 69 -6.82 -2.55 0.99
N GLY A 70 -7.86 -1.80 0.69
CA GLY A 70 -7.82 -0.75 -0.33
C GLY A 70 -8.37 0.56 0.19
N ILE A 71 -7.86 1.65 -0.34
CA ILE A 71 -8.34 2.99 -0.02
C ILE A 71 -8.59 3.70 -1.33
N ARG A 72 -9.76 4.32 -1.44
CA ARG A 72 -10.11 5.13 -2.60
C ARG A 72 -9.93 6.60 -2.25
N THR A 73 -9.11 7.29 -3.03
CA THR A 73 -8.87 8.72 -2.82
C THR A 73 -10.07 9.53 -3.29
N VAL A 74 -10.09 10.82 -2.93
CA VAL A 74 -11.15 11.74 -3.36
C VAL A 74 -11.22 11.81 -4.88
N GLN A 75 -10.09 11.69 -5.57
CA GLN A 75 -10.06 11.70 -7.02
C GLN A 75 -10.57 10.40 -7.66
N GLY A 76 -10.81 9.38 -6.85
CA GLY A 76 -11.30 8.09 -7.36
C GLY A 76 -10.21 7.07 -7.64
N THR A 77 -8.98 7.35 -7.26
CA THR A 77 -7.87 6.41 -7.44
C THR A 77 -7.94 5.33 -6.37
N GLU A 78 -7.85 4.08 -6.79
CA GLU A 78 -7.80 2.96 -5.85
C GLU A 78 -6.35 2.64 -5.54
N VAL A 79 -6.00 2.59 -4.26
CA VAL A 79 -4.65 2.24 -3.80
C VAL A 79 -4.79 1.01 -2.92
N LEU A 80 -4.10 -0.07 -3.29
CA LEU A 80 -4.18 -1.34 -2.58
C LEU A 80 -2.92 -1.55 -1.76
N VAL A 81 -3.08 -2.12 -0.57
CA VAL A 81 -1.97 -2.56 0.26
C VAL A 81 -2.13 -4.06 0.47
N HIS A 82 -1.13 -4.81 0.06
CA HIS A 82 -1.12 -6.27 0.19
C HIS A 82 0.05 -6.64 1.11
N ILE A 83 -0.24 -7.32 2.20
CA ILE A 83 0.72 -7.60 3.26
C ILE A 83 1.23 -9.03 3.11
N GLY A 84 2.46 -9.14 2.66
CA GLY A 84 3.12 -10.43 2.52
C GLY A 84 2.72 -11.19 1.25
N ILE A 85 3.41 -12.30 1.02
CA ILE A 85 3.18 -13.16 -0.13
C ILE A 85 2.54 -14.43 0.39
N ASP A 86 1.39 -14.81 -0.20
CA ASP A 86 0.61 -16.00 0.17
C ASP A 86 0.07 -15.97 1.60
N THR A 87 0.06 -14.82 2.24
CA THR A 87 -0.38 -14.67 3.62
C THR A 87 -1.89 -14.90 3.78
N VAL A 88 -2.66 -14.91 2.69
CA VAL A 88 -4.06 -15.30 2.72
C VAL A 88 -4.22 -16.72 3.28
N ASN A 89 -3.19 -17.56 3.12
CA ASN A 89 -3.21 -18.95 3.60
C ASN A 89 -3.28 -19.06 5.12
N GLU A 90 -2.95 -17.98 5.84
CA GLU A 90 -3.06 -17.98 7.31
C GLU A 90 -4.48 -17.80 7.80
N LYS A 91 -5.40 -17.43 6.91
CA LYS A 91 -6.82 -17.29 7.24
C LYS A 91 -7.05 -16.31 8.38
N GLY A 92 -6.23 -15.28 8.44
CA GLY A 92 -6.36 -14.22 9.44
C GLY A 92 -5.47 -14.37 10.65
N GLU A 93 -4.83 -15.50 10.85
CA GLU A 93 -3.92 -15.68 11.97
C GLU A 93 -2.70 -14.77 11.80
N GLY A 94 -2.37 -13.99 12.82
CA GLY A 94 -1.26 -13.07 12.78
C GLY A 94 -1.64 -11.69 12.25
N PHE A 95 -2.91 -11.45 11.96
CA PHE A 95 -3.40 -10.16 11.48
C PHE A 95 -4.53 -9.66 12.36
N GLN A 96 -4.46 -8.38 12.73
CA GLN A 96 -5.54 -7.72 13.46
C GLN A 96 -5.99 -6.50 12.68
N VAL A 97 -7.21 -6.53 12.16
CA VAL A 97 -7.77 -5.44 11.37
C VAL A 97 -8.23 -4.33 12.30
N LEU A 98 -7.81 -3.09 12.00
CA LEU A 98 -8.12 -1.91 12.82
C LEU A 98 -9.08 -0.94 12.13
N VAL A 99 -9.38 -1.16 10.85
CA VAL A 99 -10.28 -0.30 10.09
C VAL A 99 -11.40 -1.13 9.51
N LYS A 100 -12.43 -0.45 9.00
CA LYS A 100 -13.53 -1.15 8.34
C LYS A 100 -13.90 -0.44 7.05
N GLU A 101 -14.58 -1.16 6.19
CA GLU A 101 -15.07 -0.64 4.92
C GLU A 101 -15.90 0.62 5.15
N LYS A 102 -15.69 1.62 4.29
CA LYS A 102 -16.36 2.92 4.31
C LYS A 102 -15.82 3.89 5.36
N GLN A 103 -14.86 3.47 6.17
CA GLN A 103 -14.22 4.37 7.13
C GLN A 103 -13.34 5.37 6.40
N GLU A 104 -13.39 6.63 6.81
CA GLU A 104 -12.48 7.65 6.29
C GLU A 104 -11.18 7.60 7.06
N VAL A 105 -10.07 7.66 6.33
CA VAL A 105 -8.73 7.56 6.92
C VAL A 105 -7.84 8.64 6.35
N LYS A 106 -6.78 8.95 7.11
CA LYS A 106 -5.71 9.84 6.68
C LYS A 106 -4.43 9.04 6.56
N VAL A 107 -3.48 9.57 5.80
CA VAL A 107 -2.14 9.01 5.73
C VAL A 107 -1.64 8.74 7.15
N GLY A 108 -1.14 7.54 7.40
CA GLY A 108 -0.62 7.17 8.70
C GLY A 108 -1.62 6.55 9.66
N THR A 109 -2.91 6.54 9.32
CA THR A 109 -3.91 5.88 10.16
C THR A 109 -3.58 4.40 10.26
N PRO A 110 -3.46 3.83 11.48
CA PRO A 110 -3.20 2.39 11.62
C PRO A 110 -4.35 1.59 11.01
N ALA A 111 -4.02 0.65 10.13
CA ALA A 111 -5.01 -0.14 9.43
C ALA A 111 -4.98 -1.61 9.83
N VAL A 112 -3.80 -2.19 9.98
CA VAL A 112 -3.65 -3.61 10.34
C VAL A 112 -2.42 -3.76 11.21
N LEU A 113 -2.53 -4.60 12.26
CA LEU A 113 -1.37 -5.04 13.04
C LEU A 113 -1.01 -6.43 12.58
N VAL A 114 0.29 -6.67 12.38
CA VAL A 114 0.81 -7.93 11.86
C VAL A 114 1.78 -8.51 12.89
N ASP A 115 1.62 -9.78 13.21
CA ASP A 115 2.58 -10.48 14.06
C ASP A 115 3.71 -11.00 13.18
N ARG A 116 4.69 -10.13 12.91
CA ARG A 116 5.78 -10.47 11.99
C ARG A 116 6.60 -11.67 12.45
N ASP A 117 6.86 -11.75 13.74
CA ASP A 117 7.68 -12.85 14.26
C ASP A 117 7.00 -14.19 14.02
N ALA A 118 5.71 -14.29 14.34
CA ALA A 118 4.97 -15.53 14.15
C ALA A 118 4.90 -15.94 12.69
N LEU A 119 4.66 -14.98 11.80
CA LEU A 119 4.53 -15.28 10.38
C LEU A 119 5.87 -15.63 9.74
N ARG A 120 6.95 -14.95 10.16
CA ARG A 120 8.29 -15.30 9.68
C ARG A 120 8.71 -16.69 10.10
N GLN A 121 8.33 -17.10 11.30
CA GLN A 121 8.64 -18.45 11.78
C GLN A 121 7.97 -19.52 10.92
N LYS A 122 6.85 -19.18 10.30
CA LYS A 122 6.18 -20.07 9.38
C LYS A 122 6.72 -19.99 7.95
N GLY A 123 7.70 -19.14 7.71
CA GLY A 123 8.37 -19.04 6.42
C GLY A 123 7.81 -18.01 5.45
N TYR A 124 6.91 -17.16 5.89
CA TYR A 124 6.31 -16.15 5.00
C TYR A 124 7.28 -15.00 4.70
N ASP A 125 7.23 -14.54 3.48
CA ASP A 125 7.82 -13.26 3.08
C ASP A 125 6.78 -12.20 3.38
N LEU A 126 7.11 -11.23 4.22
CA LEU A 126 6.17 -10.22 4.69
C LEU A 126 6.29 -8.89 3.96
N THR A 127 6.97 -8.86 2.84
CA THR A 127 7.07 -7.64 2.02
C THR A 127 5.67 -7.09 1.78
N VAL A 128 5.52 -5.78 2.01
CA VAL A 128 4.23 -5.09 1.85
C VAL A 128 4.23 -4.40 0.50
N MET A 129 3.27 -4.73 -0.34
CA MET A 129 3.15 -4.13 -1.67
C MET A 129 2.08 -3.04 -1.65
N VAL A 130 2.41 -1.89 -2.23
CA VAL A 130 1.45 -0.80 -2.43
C VAL A 130 1.22 -0.70 -3.93
N LEU A 131 -0.02 -0.92 -4.35
CA LEU A 131 -0.35 -1.11 -5.76
C LEU A 131 -1.40 -0.11 -6.21
N VAL A 132 -1.27 0.36 -7.45
CA VAL A 132 -2.26 1.22 -8.08
C VAL A 132 -2.72 0.50 -9.34
N PRO A 133 -3.81 -0.28 -9.26
CA PRO A 133 -4.21 -1.15 -10.38
C PRO A 133 -4.51 -0.42 -11.67
N GLU A 134 -5.00 0.82 -11.58
CA GLU A 134 -5.39 1.58 -12.77
C GLU A 134 -4.51 2.81 -12.95
N ALA A 135 -3.22 2.68 -12.62
CA ALA A 135 -2.31 3.83 -12.66
C ALA A 135 -2.30 4.52 -14.02
N ASP A 136 -2.36 3.76 -15.11
CA ASP A 136 -2.30 4.31 -16.46
C ASP A 136 -3.51 5.17 -16.81
N ARG A 137 -4.63 5.03 -16.11
CA ARG A 137 -5.79 5.91 -16.31
C ARG A 137 -5.51 7.32 -15.84
N PHE A 138 -4.56 7.49 -14.94
CA PHE A 138 -4.32 8.77 -14.28
C PHE A 138 -3.03 9.43 -14.76
N GLY A 139 -2.34 8.82 -15.71
CA GLY A 139 -1.10 9.37 -16.23
C GLY A 139 0.09 8.47 -15.96
N SER A 140 1.03 8.92 -15.13
CA SER A 140 2.22 8.14 -14.84
C SER A 140 2.37 7.91 -13.35
N LEU A 141 2.88 6.74 -13.01
CA LEU A 141 3.20 6.35 -11.65
C LEU A 141 4.72 6.22 -11.55
N LYS A 142 5.30 6.90 -10.56
CA LYS A 142 6.74 6.93 -10.41
C LYS A 142 7.13 6.56 -8.99
N ALA A 143 8.03 5.59 -8.85
CA ALA A 143 8.61 5.25 -7.56
C ALA A 143 9.69 6.29 -7.23
N VAL A 144 9.64 6.86 -6.04
CA VAL A 144 10.49 8.00 -5.71
C VAL A 144 11.40 7.77 -4.51
N SER A 145 11.17 6.72 -3.72
CA SER A 145 12.01 6.45 -2.56
C SER A 145 12.53 5.02 -2.60
N GLN A 146 13.76 4.85 -2.16
CA GLN A 146 14.37 3.55 -1.94
C GLN A 146 15.17 3.62 -0.66
N GLY A 147 15.34 2.46 -0.01
CA GLY A 147 16.03 2.41 1.27
C GLY A 147 15.09 2.68 2.41
N GLU A 148 15.60 3.19 3.52
CA GLU A 148 14.82 3.35 4.74
C GLU A 148 13.73 4.39 4.58
N VAL A 149 12.50 4.02 4.95
CA VAL A 149 11.35 4.91 4.91
C VAL A 149 10.55 4.76 6.21
N ALA A 150 9.82 5.81 6.56
CA ALA A 150 8.95 5.84 7.72
C ALA A 150 7.50 5.96 7.29
N ALA A 151 6.65 5.17 7.92
CA ALA A 151 5.22 5.13 7.60
C ALA A 151 4.59 6.51 7.76
N GLY A 152 3.83 6.91 6.75
CA GLY A 152 3.09 8.17 6.79
C GLY A 152 3.95 9.41 6.66
N GLN A 153 5.27 9.26 6.50
CA GLN A 153 6.19 10.39 6.41
C GLN A 153 6.91 10.45 5.07
N ASP A 154 7.33 9.32 4.55
CA ASP A 154 8.09 9.28 3.30
C ASP A 154 7.19 8.89 2.14
N ILE A 155 7.25 9.66 1.06
CA ILE A 155 6.50 9.37 -0.15
C ILE A 155 7.27 8.29 -0.91
N ILE A 156 6.59 7.21 -1.29
CA ILE A 156 7.21 6.13 -2.05
C ILE A 156 6.76 6.12 -3.51
N LEU A 157 5.59 6.69 -3.80
CA LEU A 157 5.08 6.74 -5.17
C LEU A 157 4.45 8.11 -5.43
N GLU A 158 4.61 8.57 -6.67
CA GLU A 158 3.92 9.77 -7.16
C GLU A 158 3.09 9.37 -8.37
N LEU A 159 1.81 9.68 -8.33
CA LEU A 159 0.88 9.43 -9.43
C LEU A 159 0.45 10.77 -10.00
N SER A 160 0.71 10.99 -11.27
CA SER A 160 0.37 12.26 -11.91
C SER A 160 -0.33 12.08 -13.26
#